data_88f119ced33bb37fe3b325f93bf49f6c
#
_entry.id   88f119ced33bb37fe3b325f93bf49f6c
#
_cell.length_a   1.000
_cell.length_b   1.000
_cell.length_c   1.000
_cell.angle_alpha   90.00
_cell.angle_beta   90.00
_cell.angle_gamma   90.00
#
_symmetry.space_group_name_H-M   'P 1'
#
loop_
_entity.id
_entity.type
_entity.pdbx_description
1 polymer ?
#
loop_
_entity_poly.entity_id
_entity_poly.type
_entity_poly.pdbx_seq_one_letter_code
_entity_poly.pdbx_strand_id
1 'polypeptide(L)'
;MGFFTADLCDVFSNKTDVLGPDFKSYGGNAKFKGEVITVKLDKNNKDLATLLKENNGIGKVVIVDVNMRYFAVVGDNLMKFASDNKYEGIIVNGYVRDTVTTKEFDVGLIAKGTCPRKYIPVQDGLINVPIVIDDVEINS
;
A
#
# COMPACT_ATOMS: atom_id res chain seq x y z
N MET A 1 -1.59 21.06 -7.96
CA MET A 1 -3.01 20.96 -8.30
C MET A 1 -3.68 19.82 -7.56
N GLY A 2 -4.84 20.07 -6.98
CA GLY A 2 -5.59 19.04 -6.29
C GLY A 2 -6.37 18.15 -7.25
N PHE A 3 -6.72 16.99 -6.78
CA PHE A 3 -7.65 16.08 -7.42
C PHE A 3 -8.61 15.52 -6.38
N PHE A 4 -9.79 15.11 -6.79
CA PHE A 4 -10.76 14.45 -5.92
C PHE A 4 -11.22 13.15 -6.58
N THR A 5 -11.25 12.07 -5.79
CA THR A 5 -11.67 10.76 -6.29
C THR A 5 -13.13 10.79 -6.74
N ALA A 6 -13.99 11.56 -6.09
CA ALA A 6 -15.37 11.71 -6.51
C ALA A 6 -15.47 12.29 -7.92
N ASP A 7 -14.69 13.32 -8.23
CA ASP A 7 -14.66 13.92 -9.57
C ASP A 7 -14.16 12.95 -10.62
N LEU A 8 -13.13 12.16 -10.28
CA LEU A 8 -12.59 11.13 -11.19
C LEU A 8 -13.65 10.08 -11.51
N CYS A 9 -14.39 9.63 -10.51
CA CYS A 9 -15.46 8.66 -10.70
C CYS A 9 -16.59 9.23 -11.55
N ASP A 10 -16.93 10.51 -11.37
CA ASP A 10 -18.00 11.17 -12.14
C ASP A 10 -17.61 11.33 -13.62
N VAL A 11 -16.36 11.73 -13.88
CA VAL A 11 -15.87 11.99 -15.25
C VAL A 11 -15.54 10.71 -15.99
N PHE A 12 -14.94 9.72 -15.31
CA PHE A 12 -14.43 8.50 -15.89
C PHE A 12 -15.15 7.25 -15.38
N SER A 13 -16.46 7.31 -15.17
CA SER A 13 -17.24 6.23 -14.57
C SER A 13 -17.03 4.86 -15.22
N ASN A 14 -16.79 4.81 -16.53
CA ASN A 14 -16.56 3.58 -17.28
C ASN A 14 -15.10 3.09 -17.24
N LYS A 15 -14.19 3.86 -16.65
CA LYS A 15 -12.75 3.58 -16.64
C LYS A 15 -12.16 3.52 -15.24
N THR A 16 -12.98 3.73 -14.22
CA THR A 16 -12.54 3.70 -12.82
C THR A 16 -13.09 2.46 -12.13
N ASP A 17 -12.24 1.83 -11.33
CA ASP A 17 -12.62 0.80 -10.39
C ASP A 17 -12.48 1.35 -8.99
N VAL A 18 -13.39 0.97 -8.10
CA VAL A 18 -13.38 1.41 -6.70
C VAL A 18 -13.18 0.18 -5.82
N LEU A 19 -12.16 0.25 -4.95
CA LEU A 19 -11.94 -0.78 -3.94
C LEU A 19 -13.05 -0.71 -2.90
N GLY A 20 -13.25 -1.82 -2.17
CA GLY A 20 -14.28 -1.93 -1.16
C GLY A 20 -14.13 -0.92 -0.01
N PRO A 21 -15.16 -0.78 0.82
CA PRO A 21 -15.26 0.30 1.82
C PRO A 21 -14.46 0.07 3.10
N ASP A 22 -13.77 -1.06 3.24
CA ASP A 22 -13.14 -1.44 4.50
C ASP A 22 -11.73 -0.87 4.69
N PHE A 23 -11.24 -0.11 3.72
CA PHE A 23 -9.92 0.52 3.81
C PHE A 23 -9.96 1.76 4.68
N LYS A 24 -8.89 1.93 5.49
CA LYS A 24 -8.71 3.09 6.37
C LYS A 24 -7.32 3.68 6.17
N SER A 25 -7.20 4.99 6.42
CA SER A 25 -5.95 5.72 6.28
C SER A 25 -5.15 5.70 7.57
N TYR A 26 -3.86 5.37 7.45
CA TYR A 26 -2.92 5.30 8.57
C TYR A 26 -1.62 6.06 8.31
N GLY A 27 -1.48 6.72 7.16
CA GLY A 27 -0.31 7.52 6.81
C GLY A 27 -0.51 9.00 7.05
N GLY A 28 0.55 9.78 6.85
CA GLY A 28 0.51 11.23 6.96
C GLY A 28 -0.29 11.91 5.86
N ASN A 29 -0.33 11.29 4.67
CA ASN A 29 -1.07 11.81 3.53
C ASN A 29 -2.37 11.03 3.34
N ALA A 30 -3.50 11.67 3.59
CA ALA A 30 -4.81 11.06 3.37
C ALA A 30 -5.20 11.03 1.88
N LYS A 31 -4.51 11.80 1.05
CA LYS A 31 -4.81 11.96 -0.37
C LYS A 31 -3.50 11.85 -1.17
N PHE A 32 -3.45 10.90 -2.09
CA PHE A 32 -2.27 10.67 -2.92
C PHE A 32 -2.67 9.99 -4.22
N LYS A 33 -1.77 10.00 -5.18
CA LYS A 33 -1.92 9.32 -6.47
C LYS A 33 -0.55 8.95 -7.02
N GLY A 34 -0.53 8.01 -7.94
CA GLY A 34 0.70 7.63 -8.62
C GLY A 34 0.52 6.40 -9.49
N GLU A 35 1.57 6.08 -10.19
CA GLU A 35 1.67 4.86 -10.98
C GLU A 35 1.82 3.66 -10.06
N VAL A 36 1.10 2.59 -10.33
CA VAL A 36 1.01 1.44 -9.44
C VAL A 36 2.20 0.49 -9.62
N ILE A 37 2.75 0.05 -8.49
CA ILE A 37 3.63 -1.13 -8.42
C ILE A 37 2.91 -2.16 -7.56
N THR A 38 2.67 -3.34 -8.09
CA THR A 38 2.03 -4.42 -7.33
C THR A 38 3.06 -5.29 -6.63
N VAL A 39 2.71 -5.73 -5.41
CA VAL A 39 3.52 -6.66 -4.62
C VAL A 39 2.59 -7.72 -4.05
N LYS A 40 2.94 -8.99 -4.26
CA LYS A 40 2.22 -10.11 -3.69
C LYS A 40 3.13 -10.82 -2.68
N LEU A 41 2.70 -10.87 -1.43
CA LEU A 41 3.44 -11.49 -0.34
C LEU A 41 2.66 -12.66 0.23
N ASP A 42 3.36 -13.58 0.88
CA ASP A 42 2.71 -14.62 1.67
C ASP A 42 2.62 -14.21 3.14
N LYS A 43 3.62 -14.52 3.96
CA LYS A 43 3.60 -14.23 5.40
C LYS A 43 4.70 -13.31 5.88
N ASN A 44 5.36 -12.60 4.95
CA ASN A 44 6.45 -11.72 5.31
C ASN A 44 6.42 -10.45 4.45
N ASN A 45 7.24 -9.50 4.83
CA ASN A 45 7.34 -8.23 4.10
C ASN A 45 8.75 -7.93 3.55
N LYS A 46 9.60 -8.96 3.46
CA LYS A 46 11.00 -8.78 3.05
C LYS A 46 11.12 -8.11 1.69
N ASP A 47 10.39 -8.62 0.69
CA ASP A 47 10.49 -8.09 -0.67
C ASP A 47 9.88 -6.69 -0.79
N LEU A 48 8.86 -6.40 0.00
CA LEU A 48 8.31 -5.05 0.10
C LEU A 48 9.35 -4.10 0.70
N ALA A 49 9.99 -4.50 1.79
CA ALA A 49 11.02 -3.68 2.43
C ALA A 49 12.18 -3.39 1.47
N THR A 50 12.65 -4.40 0.74
CA THR A 50 13.70 -4.26 -0.26
C THR A 50 13.28 -3.30 -1.38
N LEU A 51 12.07 -3.45 -1.90
CA LEU A 51 11.54 -2.55 -2.93
C LEU A 51 11.54 -1.09 -2.46
N LEU A 52 11.01 -0.83 -1.28
CA LEU A 52 10.90 0.53 -0.74
C LEU A 52 12.27 1.14 -0.42
N LYS A 53 13.19 0.33 0.08
CA LYS A 53 14.51 0.78 0.52
C LYS A 53 15.46 1.05 -0.65
N GLU A 54 15.38 0.26 -1.72
CA GLU A 54 16.40 0.26 -2.78
C GLU A 54 15.96 0.95 -4.07
N ASN A 55 14.75 1.48 -4.15
CA ASN A 55 14.22 2.06 -5.38
C ASN A 55 13.63 3.44 -5.15
N ASN A 56 13.74 4.29 -6.17
CA ASN A 56 13.11 5.60 -6.18
C ASN A 56 11.59 5.45 -6.31
N GLY A 57 10.85 6.08 -5.42
CA GLY A 57 9.40 6.01 -5.35
C GLY A 57 8.65 7.24 -5.86
N ILE A 58 9.33 8.21 -6.44
CA ILE A 58 8.66 9.43 -6.94
C ILE A 58 7.57 9.06 -7.94
N GLY A 59 6.34 9.51 -7.69
CA GLY A 59 5.19 9.23 -8.55
C GLY A 59 4.67 7.81 -8.47
N LYS A 60 5.09 7.02 -7.48
CA LYS A 60 4.73 5.60 -7.35
C LYS A 60 3.84 5.34 -6.14
N VAL A 61 2.84 4.51 -6.35
CA VAL A 61 1.99 3.93 -5.30
C VAL A 61 2.20 2.41 -5.30
N VAL A 62 2.55 1.86 -4.15
CA VAL A 62 2.73 0.42 -4.01
C VAL A 62 1.44 -0.19 -3.47
N ILE A 63 0.93 -1.20 -4.16
CA ILE A 63 -0.26 -1.94 -3.72
C ILE A 63 0.15 -3.36 -3.39
N VAL A 64 -0.08 -3.74 -2.13
CA VAL A 64 0.41 -5.00 -1.56
C VAL A 64 -0.78 -5.92 -1.26
N ASP A 65 -0.70 -7.13 -1.78
CA ASP A 65 -1.67 -8.18 -1.46
C ASP A 65 -1.01 -9.27 -0.62
N VAL A 66 -1.57 -9.51 0.57
CA VAL A 66 -1.20 -10.61 1.45
C VAL A 66 -2.41 -11.52 1.68
N ASN A 67 -3.43 -11.40 0.83
CA ASN A 67 -4.66 -12.17 0.92
C ASN A 67 -5.29 -12.12 2.32
N MET A 68 -5.29 -10.94 2.93
CA MET A 68 -5.88 -10.68 4.26
C MET A 68 -5.28 -11.52 5.40
N ARG A 69 -4.10 -12.10 5.22
CA ARG A 69 -3.44 -12.80 6.33
C ARG A 69 -3.20 -11.85 7.50
N TYR A 70 -3.47 -12.33 8.70
CA TYR A 70 -3.45 -11.47 9.89
C TYR A 70 -2.05 -11.34 10.47
N PHE A 71 -1.28 -10.44 9.89
CA PHE A 71 0.02 -10.00 10.39
C PHE A 71 0.30 -8.56 9.92
N ALA A 72 1.21 -7.89 10.59
CA ALA A 72 1.56 -6.52 10.22
C ALA A 72 2.53 -6.53 9.04
N VAL A 73 2.07 -5.99 7.92
CA VAL A 73 2.86 -5.88 6.67
C VAL A 73 3.76 -4.64 6.71
N VAL A 74 3.21 -3.52 7.17
CA VAL A 74 3.91 -2.23 7.21
C VAL A 74 3.85 -1.67 8.63
N GLY A 75 4.97 -1.18 9.09
CA GLY A 75 5.11 -0.43 10.32
C GLY A 75 6.00 0.80 10.07
N ASP A 76 6.58 1.33 11.14
CA ASP A 76 7.38 2.56 11.08
C ASP A 76 8.63 2.42 10.18
N ASN A 77 9.32 1.28 10.23
CA ASN A 77 10.53 1.08 9.42
C ASN A 77 10.25 1.14 7.91
N LEU A 78 9.21 0.46 7.44
CA LEU A 78 8.85 0.47 6.04
C LEU A 78 8.34 1.85 5.61
N MET A 79 7.61 2.53 6.47
CA MET A 79 7.20 3.91 6.19
C MET A 79 8.39 4.85 6.09
N LYS A 80 9.43 4.64 6.90
CA LYS A 80 10.66 5.41 6.79
C LYS A 80 11.34 5.19 5.44
N PHE A 81 11.46 3.94 4.99
CA PHE A 81 12.02 3.64 3.66
C PHE A 81 11.21 4.29 2.55
N ALA A 82 9.88 4.20 2.63
CA ALA A 82 8.99 4.82 1.64
C ALA A 82 9.14 6.34 1.63
N SER A 83 9.23 6.96 2.78
CA SER A 83 9.42 8.40 2.91
C SER A 83 10.79 8.85 2.37
N ASP A 84 11.86 8.14 2.75
CA ASP A 84 13.22 8.45 2.30
C ASP A 84 13.34 8.38 0.76
N ASN A 85 12.64 7.44 0.13
CA ASN A 85 12.65 7.25 -1.32
C ASN A 85 11.47 7.90 -2.04
N LYS A 86 10.69 8.70 -1.33
CA LYS A 86 9.66 9.58 -1.87
C LYS A 86 8.50 8.87 -2.57
N TYR A 87 8.12 7.70 -2.07
CA TYR A 87 6.88 7.05 -2.50
C TYR A 87 5.67 7.90 -2.16
N GLU A 88 4.67 7.88 -3.03
CA GLU A 88 3.44 8.63 -2.83
C GLU A 88 2.53 7.96 -1.79
N GLY A 89 2.44 6.64 -1.81
CA GLY A 89 1.62 5.90 -0.87
C GLY A 89 1.78 4.39 -1.00
N ILE A 90 1.25 3.70 0.03
CA ILE A 90 1.19 2.25 0.10
C ILE A 90 -0.24 1.85 0.43
N ILE A 91 -0.79 0.91 -0.31
CA ILE A 91 -2.10 0.33 -0.06
C ILE A 91 -1.91 -1.15 0.24
N VAL A 92 -2.41 -1.60 1.39
CA VAL A 92 -2.22 -2.97 1.85
C VAL A 92 -3.58 -3.67 1.95
N ASN A 93 -3.74 -4.75 1.19
CA ASN A 93 -4.89 -5.65 1.39
C ASN A 93 -4.58 -6.57 2.57
N GLY A 94 -4.56 -6.00 3.75
CA GLY A 94 -4.15 -6.63 4.99
C GLY A 94 -4.00 -5.61 6.10
N TYR A 95 -3.01 -5.82 6.98
CA TYR A 95 -2.91 -5.12 8.25
C TYR A 95 -1.55 -4.43 8.40
N VAL A 96 -1.54 -3.37 9.22
CA VAL A 96 -0.36 -2.58 9.54
C VAL A 96 -0.23 -2.42 11.04
N ARG A 97 0.90 -1.87 11.50
CA ARG A 97 1.12 -1.57 12.92
C ARG A 97 1.84 -0.22 13.08
N ASP A 98 2.10 0.17 14.32
CA ASP A 98 2.77 1.43 14.67
C ASP A 98 2.01 2.65 14.15
N THR A 99 0.69 2.61 14.16
CA THR A 99 -0.15 3.59 13.46
C THR A 99 -0.09 4.99 14.05
N VAL A 100 0.33 5.14 15.31
CA VAL A 100 0.62 6.46 15.87
C VAL A 100 1.82 7.10 15.16
N THR A 101 2.83 6.28 14.85
CA THR A 101 4.06 6.72 14.19
C THR A 101 3.90 6.81 12.67
N THR A 102 3.18 5.89 12.05
CA THR A 102 3.01 5.90 10.58
C THR A 102 2.33 7.18 10.09
N LYS A 103 1.51 7.81 10.90
CA LYS A 103 0.85 9.08 10.58
C LYS A 103 1.81 10.27 10.49
N GLU A 104 3.01 10.13 11.00
CA GLU A 104 4.01 11.21 11.00
C GLU A 104 4.81 11.29 9.70
N PHE A 105 4.71 10.27 8.84
CA PHE A 105 5.44 10.24 7.57
C PHE A 105 4.63 10.90 6.45
N ASP A 106 5.32 11.61 5.58
CA ASP A 106 4.74 12.26 4.40
C ASP A 106 4.52 11.25 3.26
N VAL A 107 3.80 10.18 3.58
CA VAL A 107 3.44 9.09 2.67
C VAL A 107 2.02 8.66 3.01
N GLY A 108 1.23 8.32 1.98
CA GLY A 108 -0.07 7.70 2.21
C GLY A 108 0.10 6.25 2.68
N LEU A 109 -0.77 5.81 3.57
CA LEU A 109 -0.85 4.40 3.98
C LEU A 109 -2.31 4.05 4.19
N ILE A 110 -2.79 3.11 3.42
CA ILE A 110 -4.18 2.63 3.49
C ILE A 110 -4.15 1.12 3.69
N ALA A 111 -4.94 0.64 4.64
CA ALA A 111 -4.99 -0.78 4.97
C ALA A 111 -6.37 -1.17 5.49
N LYS A 112 -6.62 -2.48 5.60
CA LYS A 112 -7.88 -3.03 6.10
C LYS A 112 -8.00 -2.93 7.62
N GLY A 113 -6.89 -2.80 8.34
CA GLY A 113 -6.89 -2.70 9.79
C GLY A 113 -5.50 -2.79 10.38
N THR A 114 -5.41 -3.10 11.66
CA THR A 114 -4.15 -3.18 12.40
C THR A 114 -3.94 -4.56 13.01
N CYS A 115 -2.66 -4.95 13.13
CA CYS A 115 -2.24 -6.16 13.82
C CYS A 115 -0.85 -5.92 14.42
N PRO A 116 -0.64 -6.17 15.72
CA PRO A 116 0.66 -5.89 16.34
C PRO A 116 1.75 -6.90 15.99
N ARG A 117 1.40 -8.03 15.40
CA ARG A 117 2.31 -9.14 15.14
C ARG A 117 2.87 -9.08 13.74
N LYS A 118 4.18 -9.32 13.59
CA LYS A 118 4.79 -9.60 12.30
C LYS A 118 5.22 -11.06 12.24
N TYR A 119 5.42 -11.57 11.02
CA TYR A 119 6.02 -12.89 10.82
C TYR A 119 7.45 -12.75 10.31
N ILE A 120 8.28 -13.75 10.65
CA ILE A 120 9.63 -13.89 10.09
C ILE A 120 9.49 -14.50 8.70
N PRO A 121 10.21 -13.96 7.69
CA PRO A 121 10.10 -14.43 6.32
C PRO A 121 10.52 -15.90 6.16
N VAL A 122 9.73 -16.64 5.40
CA VAL A 122 10.05 -18.03 5.00
C VAL A 122 10.05 -18.16 3.49
N GLN A 123 9.30 -17.33 2.76
CA GLN A 123 9.16 -17.40 1.31
C GLN A 123 9.32 -16.03 0.69
N ASP A 124 9.83 -16.02 -0.55
CA ASP A 124 9.90 -14.80 -1.33
C ASP A 124 8.51 -14.39 -1.83
N GLY A 125 8.32 -13.08 -1.97
CA GLY A 125 7.15 -12.51 -2.61
C GLY A 125 7.34 -12.33 -4.11
N LEU A 126 6.32 -11.80 -4.76
CA LEU A 126 6.33 -11.50 -6.19
C LEU A 126 6.05 -10.02 -6.41
N ILE A 127 6.79 -9.42 -7.32
CA ILE A 127 6.66 -7.99 -7.66
C ILE A 127 6.21 -7.86 -9.11
N ASN A 128 5.38 -6.87 -9.39
CA ASN A 128 4.86 -6.58 -10.73
C ASN A 128 4.02 -7.72 -11.31
N VAL A 129 3.34 -8.48 -10.45
CA VAL A 129 2.39 -9.50 -10.87
C VAL A 129 0.96 -8.98 -10.71
N PRO A 130 0.00 -9.45 -11.48
CA PRO A 130 -1.40 -9.10 -11.29
C PRO A 130 -1.89 -9.56 -9.91
N ILE A 131 -2.65 -8.70 -9.25
CA ILE A 131 -3.30 -9.02 -7.96
C ILE A 131 -4.78 -8.69 -8.06
N VAL A 132 -5.58 -9.28 -7.19
CA VAL A 132 -7.02 -9.02 -7.10
C VAL A 132 -7.35 -8.60 -5.68
N ILE A 133 -7.92 -7.41 -5.54
CA ILE A 133 -8.38 -6.88 -4.25
C ILE A 133 -9.84 -6.44 -4.42
N ASP A 134 -10.73 -6.92 -3.54
CA ASP A 134 -12.15 -6.58 -3.57
C ASP A 134 -12.76 -6.78 -4.97
N ASP A 135 -12.43 -7.90 -5.64
CA ASP A 135 -12.85 -8.26 -6.99
C ASP A 135 -12.30 -7.34 -8.09
N VAL A 136 -11.37 -6.46 -7.77
CA VAL A 136 -10.71 -5.58 -8.74
C VAL A 136 -9.34 -6.14 -9.09
N GLU A 137 -9.09 -6.37 -10.40
CA GLU A 137 -7.77 -6.76 -10.89
C GLU A 137 -6.87 -5.53 -10.97
N ILE A 138 -5.67 -5.63 -10.40
CA ILE A 138 -4.70 -4.54 -10.35
C ILE A 138 -3.40 -5.02 -10.97
N ASN A 139 -2.90 -4.23 -11.91
CA ASN A 139 -1.64 -4.48 -12.62
C ASN A 139 -0.69 -3.31 -12.43
N SER A 140 0.59 -3.61 -12.47
CA SER A 140 1.60 -2.56 -12.46
C SER A 140 1.62 -1.78 -13.75
#